data_4115a70c93747853061e9ac6d1a90eb6
#
_entry.id   4115a70c93747853061e9ac6d1a90eb6
#
_cell.length_a   1.000
_cell.length_b   1.000
_cell.length_c   1.000
_cell.angle_alpha   90.00
_cell.angle_beta   90.00
_cell.angle_gamma   90.00
#
_symmetry.space_group_name_H-M   'P 1'
#
loop_
_entity.id
_entity.type
_entity.pdbx_description
1 polymer ?
#
loop_
_entity_poly.entity_id
_entity_poly.type
_entity_poly.pdbx_seq_one_letter_code
_entity_poly.pdbx_strand_id
1 'polypeptide(L)'
;IPFIFFFLKEKPELLGIAPYGAPDDWQPPAPNELSAGRIAIDTLRVSSRSKDFWILFGTFLVCGLSTNGLIGTHFIPAAHDHGMAETVAAGLLALVGVFDVIGTIFSGWLTDRMDPRRLLFFYYGLRGLSLFLLPSILFSTMHPSTLVFIIFYGLDWVATVPPTLMLCRI
;
A
#
# COMPACT_ATOMS: atom_id res chain seq x y z
N ILE A 1 -9.95 -1.33 19.13
CA ILE A 1 -10.51 -2.60 18.58
C ILE A 1 -11.96 -2.79 19.01
N PRO A 2 -12.39 -2.76 20.31
CA PRO A 2 -13.79 -3.00 20.68
C PRO A 2 -14.77 -1.99 20.05
N PHE A 3 -14.40 -0.73 19.92
CA PHE A 3 -15.23 0.31 19.30
C PHE A 3 -15.59 -0.03 17.84
N ILE A 4 -14.62 -0.52 17.07
CA ILE A 4 -14.80 -0.94 15.67
C ILE A 4 -15.80 -2.11 15.61
N PHE A 5 -15.67 -3.09 16.50
CA PHE A 5 -16.54 -4.26 16.53
C PHE A 5 -18.01 -3.92 16.80
N PHE A 6 -18.27 -2.93 17.66
CA PHE A 6 -19.63 -2.55 18.01
C PHE A 6 -20.28 -1.57 17.03
N PHE A 7 -19.50 -0.66 16.45
CA PHE A 7 -20.03 0.46 15.64
C PHE A 7 -19.88 0.27 14.13
N LEU A 8 -18.88 -0.48 13.66
CA LEU A 8 -18.72 -0.78 12.24
C LEU A 8 -19.46 -2.07 11.87
N LYS A 9 -20.39 -1.95 10.93
CA LYS A 9 -21.02 -3.09 10.27
C LYS A 9 -20.33 -3.33 8.93
N GLU A 10 -20.10 -4.59 8.58
CA GLU A 10 -19.37 -4.99 7.38
C GLU A 10 -20.09 -4.59 6.08
N LYS A 11 -21.42 -4.48 6.13
CA LYS A 11 -22.24 -4.21 4.95
C LYS A 11 -23.39 -3.27 5.27
N PRO A 12 -23.75 -2.34 4.36
CA PRO A 12 -24.92 -1.46 4.53
C PRO A 12 -26.22 -2.24 4.71
N GLU A 13 -26.33 -3.40 4.06
CA GLU A 13 -27.51 -4.29 4.12
C GLU A 13 -27.83 -4.73 5.55
N LEU A 14 -26.82 -4.90 6.42
CA LEU A 14 -27.01 -5.24 7.84
C LEU A 14 -27.70 -4.11 8.64
N LEU A 15 -27.74 -2.92 8.07
CA LEU A 15 -28.44 -1.74 8.61
C LEU A 15 -29.75 -1.46 7.87
N GLY A 16 -30.13 -2.30 6.89
CA GLY A 16 -31.31 -2.09 6.05
C GLY A 16 -31.16 -0.89 5.09
N ILE A 17 -29.93 -0.48 4.78
CA ILE A 17 -29.64 0.68 3.93
C ILE A 17 -29.04 0.19 2.63
N ALA A 18 -29.51 0.73 1.50
CA ALA A 18 -28.89 0.48 0.19
C ALA A 18 -27.49 1.13 0.12
N PRO A 19 -26.52 0.53 -0.60
CA PRO A 19 -25.22 1.16 -0.85
C PRO A 19 -25.38 2.51 -1.57
N TYR A 20 -24.46 3.44 -1.31
CA TYR A 20 -24.46 4.74 -1.97
C TYR A 20 -24.38 4.59 -3.50
N GLY A 21 -25.30 5.22 -4.21
CA GLY A 21 -25.38 5.12 -5.68
C GLY A 21 -26.10 3.86 -6.19
N ALA A 22 -26.70 3.07 -5.32
CA ALA A 22 -27.56 1.95 -5.75
C ALA A 22 -28.83 2.48 -6.43
N PRO A 23 -29.34 1.79 -7.47
CA PRO A 23 -30.61 2.13 -8.09
C PRO A 23 -31.77 1.92 -7.10
N ASP A 24 -32.90 2.58 -7.35
CA ASP A 24 -34.07 2.56 -6.45
C ASP A 24 -34.69 1.17 -6.26
N ASP A 25 -34.48 0.26 -7.22
CA ASP A 25 -34.93 -1.13 -7.20
C ASP A 25 -33.87 -2.11 -6.66
N TRP A 26 -32.78 -1.60 -6.07
CA TRP A 26 -31.69 -2.44 -5.57
C TRP A 26 -32.19 -3.41 -4.49
N GLN A 27 -31.85 -4.67 -4.68
CA GLN A 27 -32.08 -5.72 -3.69
C GLN A 27 -30.74 -6.30 -3.19
N PRO A 28 -30.65 -6.63 -1.90
CA PRO A 28 -29.45 -7.26 -1.39
C PRO A 28 -29.19 -8.59 -2.12
N PRO A 29 -27.93 -8.87 -2.50
CA PRO A 29 -27.58 -10.13 -3.15
C PRO A 29 -27.95 -11.31 -2.24
N ALA A 30 -28.41 -12.39 -2.86
CA ALA A 30 -28.76 -13.60 -2.14
C ALA A 30 -27.58 -14.08 -1.26
N PRO A 31 -27.84 -14.58 -0.04
CA PRO A 31 -26.78 -15.09 0.82
C PRO A 31 -25.97 -16.15 0.07
N ASN A 32 -24.65 -15.98 0.11
CA ASN A 32 -23.77 -16.96 -0.55
C ASN A 32 -23.65 -18.19 0.35
N GLU A 33 -24.14 -19.35 -0.11
CA GLU A 33 -24.12 -20.61 0.64
C GLU A 33 -22.71 -21.17 0.83
N LEU A 34 -21.73 -20.67 0.05
CA LEU A 34 -20.35 -21.10 0.14
C LEU A 34 -19.63 -20.42 1.31
N SER A 35 -18.82 -21.15 2.05
CA SER A 35 -17.98 -20.56 3.08
C SER A 35 -16.98 -19.56 2.47
N ALA A 36 -16.69 -18.47 3.18
CA ALA A 36 -15.76 -17.41 2.73
C ALA A 36 -14.39 -17.98 2.30
N GLY A 37 -13.90 -19.01 3.01
CA GLY A 37 -12.64 -19.67 2.67
C GLY A 37 -12.70 -20.41 1.32
N ARG A 38 -13.81 -21.04 1.00
CA ARG A 38 -13.99 -21.73 -0.28
C ARG A 38 -14.06 -20.73 -1.44
N ILE A 39 -14.79 -19.64 -1.25
CA ILE A 39 -14.84 -18.54 -2.23
C ILE A 39 -13.44 -17.97 -2.49
N ALA A 40 -12.66 -17.72 -1.43
CA ALA A 40 -11.29 -17.20 -1.56
C ALA A 40 -10.38 -18.15 -2.35
N ILE A 41 -10.44 -19.46 -2.06
CA ILE A 41 -9.63 -20.46 -2.75
C ILE A 41 -10.04 -20.57 -4.23
N ASP A 42 -11.32 -20.64 -4.52
CA ASP A 42 -11.84 -20.72 -5.88
C ASP A 42 -11.48 -19.47 -6.69
N THR A 43 -11.63 -18.28 -6.09
CA THR A 43 -11.21 -17.01 -6.71
C THR A 43 -9.71 -17.01 -7.00
N LEU A 44 -8.89 -17.42 -6.04
CA LEU A 44 -7.43 -17.51 -6.20
C LEU A 44 -7.07 -18.48 -7.34
N ARG A 45 -7.73 -19.64 -7.38
CA ARG A 45 -7.49 -20.65 -8.42
C ARG A 45 -7.86 -20.16 -9.82
N VAL A 46 -8.95 -19.40 -9.94
CA VAL A 46 -9.35 -18.80 -11.22
C VAL A 46 -8.40 -17.68 -11.61
N SER A 47 -8.10 -16.75 -10.68
CA SER A 47 -7.21 -15.60 -10.92
C SER A 47 -5.78 -16.03 -11.26
N SER A 48 -5.27 -17.11 -10.63
CA SER A 48 -3.92 -17.62 -10.90
C SER A 48 -3.69 -18.13 -12.33
N ARG A 49 -4.75 -18.28 -13.12
CA ARG A 49 -4.64 -18.60 -14.55
C ARG A 49 -4.41 -17.38 -15.43
N SER A 50 -4.61 -16.18 -14.89
CA SER A 50 -4.39 -14.91 -15.61
C SER A 50 -2.92 -14.47 -15.49
N LYS A 51 -2.35 -13.97 -16.58
CA LYS A 51 -1.02 -13.33 -16.57
C LYS A 51 -1.02 -12.05 -15.74
N ASP A 52 -2.12 -11.29 -15.77
CA ASP A 52 -2.25 -10.04 -15.02
C ASP A 52 -2.19 -10.27 -13.51
N PHE A 53 -2.77 -11.38 -13.03
CA PHE A 53 -2.64 -11.79 -11.63
C PHE A 53 -1.17 -11.93 -11.22
N TRP A 54 -0.34 -12.62 -12.00
CA TRP A 54 1.07 -12.84 -11.66
C TRP A 54 1.91 -11.57 -11.76
N ILE A 55 1.59 -10.67 -12.70
CA ILE A 55 2.23 -9.37 -12.78
C ILE A 55 1.90 -8.54 -11.53
N LEU A 56 0.63 -8.44 -11.15
CA LEU A 56 0.21 -7.73 -9.94
C LEU A 56 0.78 -8.38 -8.68
N PHE A 57 0.78 -9.70 -8.58
CA PHE A 57 1.41 -10.43 -7.48
C PHE A 57 2.89 -10.09 -7.37
N GLY A 58 3.63 -10.12 -8.49
CA GLY A 58 5.05 -9.79 -8.53
C GLY A 58 5.33 -8.35 -8.10
N THR A 59 4.54 -7.38 -8.56
CA THR A 59 4.69 -5.98 -8.15
C THR A 59 4.42 -5.80 -6.66
N PHE A 60 3.41 -6.47 -6.12
CA PHE A 60 3.08 -6.42 -4.69
C PHE A 60 4.13 -7.13 -3.83
N LEU A 61 4.71 -8.22 -4.32
CA LEU A 61 5.83 -8.91 -3.68
C LEU A 61 7.05 -7.98 -3.55
N VAL A 62 7.42 -7.30 -4.64
CA VAL A 62 8.52 -6.32 -4.64
C VAL A 62 8.21 -5.16 -3.68
N CYS A 63 6.96 -4.67 -3.67
CA CYS A 63 6.51 -3.65 -2.72
C CYS A 63 6.71 -4.12 -1.27
N GLY A 64 6.20 -5.28 -0.90
CA GLY A 64 6.30 -5.82 0.45
C GLY A 64 7.74 -6.07 0.89
N LEU A 65 8.57 -6.64 0.00
CA LEU A 65 9.98 -6.89 0.29
C LEU A 65 10.79 -5.60 0.45
N SER A 66 10.54 -4.58 -0.36
CA SER A 66 11.24 -3.30 -0.25
C SER A 66 10.77 -2.49 0.95
N THR A 67 9.47 -2.49 1.23
CA THR A 67 8.86 -1.67 2.28
C THR A 67 9.07 -2.28 3.66
N ASN A 68 8.52 -3.46 3.90
CA ASN A 68 8.61 -4.12 5.20
C ASN A 68 9.91 -4.90 5.36
N GLY A 69 10.34 -5.62 4.33
CA GLY A 69 11.56 -6.44 4.38
C GLY A 69 12.82 -5.58 4.47
N LEU A 70 13.03 -4.68 3.52
CA LEU A 70 14.27 -3.89 3.47
C LEU A 70 14.21 -2.68 4.42
N ILE A 71 13.32 -1.73 4.17
CA ILE A 71 13.31 -0.49 4.94
C ILE A 71 12.75 -0.70 6.35
N GLY A 72 11.59 -1.34 6.49
CA GLY A 72 10.97 -1.52 7.80
C GLY A 72 11.83 -2.32 8.78
N THR A 73 12.62 -3.29 8.30
CA THR A 73 13.41 -4.16 9.17
C THR A 73 14.87 -3.73 9.25
N HIS A 74 15.48 -3.28 8.14
CA HIS A 74 16.93 -3.09 8.07
C HIS A 74 17.38 -1.63 8.11
N PHE A 75 16.48 -0.65 7.95
CA PHE A 75 16.87 0.76 7.93
C PHE A 75 17.53 1.22 9.23
N ILE A 76 16.95 0.91 10.40
CA ILE A 76 17.50 1.33 11.70
C ILE A 76 18.85 0.66 11.97
N PRO A 77 18.99 -0.69 11.85
CA PRO A 77 20.31 -1.33 12.01
C PRO A 77 21.36 -0.80 11.04
N ALA A 78 21.02 -0.64 9.76
CA ALA A 78 21.95 -0.12 8.77
C ALA A 78 22.40 1.34 9.09
N ALA A 79 21.49 2.19 9.52
CA ALA A 79 21.80 3.54 9.93
C ALA A 79 22.72 3.56 11.17
N HIS A 80 22.49 2.67 12.12
CA HIS A 80 23.35 2.49 13.29
C HIS A 80 24.78 2.05 12.91
N ASP A 81 24.91 1.09 12.00
CA ASP A 81 26.21 0.62 11.50
C ASP A 81 27.02 1.74 10.81
N HIS A 82 26.32 2.74 10.26
CA HIS A 82 26.91 3.95 9.68
C HIS A 82 27.10 5.08 10.70
N GLY A 83 26.92 4.81 12.00
CA GLY A 83 27.16 5.74 13.10
C GLY A 83 26.00 6.70 13.43
N MET A 84 24.81 6.48 12.88
CA MET A 84 23.62 7.23 13.25
C MET A 84 23.01 6.68 14.55
N ALA A 85 22.57 7.56 15.45
CA ALA A 85 21.87 7.12 16.65
C ALA A 85 20.55 6.46 16.30
N GLU A 86 20.22 5.32 16.92
CA GLU A 86 18.99 4.56 16.67
C GLU A 86 17.71 5.39 16.84
N THR A 87 17.72 6.31 17.83
CA THR A 87 16.60 7.23 18.07
C THR A 87 16.37 8.19 16.90
N VAL A 88 17.43 8.65 16.23
CA VAL A 88 17.36 9.49 15.05
C VAL A 88 16.84 8.66 13.86
N ALA A 89 17.38 7.47 13.66
CA ALA A 89 16.93 6.56 12.59
C ALA A 89 15.44 6.18 12.76
N ALA A 90 15.02 5.89 13.99
CA ALA A 90 13.60 5.63 14.30
C ALA A 90 12.72 6.86 14.04
N GLY A 91 13.19 8.06 14.37
CA GLY A 91 12.51 9.32 14.06
C GLY A 91 12.34 9.54 12.55
N LEU A 92 13.36 9.23 11.75
CA LEU A 92 13.29 9.29 10.29
C LEU A 92 12.28 8.29 9.73
N LEU A 93 12.26 7.07 10.27
CA LEU A 93 11.27 6.06 9.86
C LEU A 93 9.84 6.46 10.24
N ALA A 94 9.65 7.09 11.41
CA ALA A 94 8.36 7.65 11.79
C ALA A 94 7.92 8.77 10.83
N LEU A 95 8.86 9.59 10.35
CA LEU A 95 8.60 10.63 9.38
C LEU A 95 8.18 10.06 8.00
N VAL A 96 8.76 8.92 7.59
CA VAL A 96 8.26 8.15 6.42
C VAL A 96 6.78 7.85 6.57
N GLY A 97 6.33 7.41 7.76
CA GLY A 97 4.92 7.13 8.03
C GLY A 97 4.02 8.37 7.91
N VAL A 98 4.49 9.55 8.29
CA VAL A 98 3.73 10.81 8.10
C VAL A 98 3.56 11.12 6.61
N PHE A 99 4.63 11.01 5.82
CA PHE A 99 4.56 11.22 4.37
C PHE A 99 3.73 10.14 3.67
N ASP A 100 3.72 8.91 4.18
CA ASP A 100 2.89 7.82 3.66
C ASP A 100 1.39 8.15 3.70
N VAL A 101 0.91 8.72 4.81
CA VAL A 101 -0.49 9.15 4.92
C VAL A 101 -0.83 10.17 3.82
N ILE A 102 0.04 11.17 3.62
CA ILE A 102 -0.13 12.18 2.57
C ILE A 102 -0.09 11.53 1.19
N GLY A 103 0.91 10.70 0.94
CA GLY A 103 1.12 10.02 -0.35
C GLY A 103 -0.03 9.11 -0.72
N THR A 104 -0.55 8.34 0.23
CA THR A 104 -1.66 7.40 0.01
C THR A 104 -2.96 8.14 -0.31
N ILE A 105 -3.28 9.24 0.41
CA ILE A 105 -4.45 10.07 0.11
C ILE A 105 -4.33 10.68 -1.29
N PHE A 106 -3.17 11.24 -1.61
CA PHE A 106 -2.90 11.83 -2.92
C PHE A 106 -2.94 10.78 -4.05
N SER A 107 -2.41 9.59 -3.81
CA SER A 107 -2.47 8.46 -4.74
C SER A 107 -3.91 8.02 -5.01
N GLY A 108 -4.76 7.95 -3.99
CA GLY A 108 -6.18 7.66 -4.17
C GLY A 108 -6.84 8.69 -5.10
N TRP A 109 -6.64 9.98 -4.83
CA TRP A 109 -7.16 11.07 -5.66
C TRP A 109 -6.63 11.01 -7.11
N LEU A 110 -5.37 10.63 -7.29
CA LEU A 110 -4.73 10.53 -8.60
C LEU A 110 -5.22 9.30 -9.38
N THR A 111 -5.49 8.20 -8.69
CA THR A 111 -6.04 6.96 -9.26
C THR A 111 -7.41 7.18 -9.91
N ASP A 112 -8.21 8.10 -9.37
CA ASP A 112 -9.52 8.45 -9.96
C ASP A 112 -9.41 9.29 -11.25
N ARG A 113 -8.22 9.82 -11.57
CA ARG A 113 -8.00 10.76 -12.67
C ARG A 113 -7.03 10.27 -13.73
N MET A 114 -6.17 9.35 -13.39
CA MET A 114 -5.12 8.83 -14.26
C MET A 114 -5.25 7.34 -14.47
N ASP A 115 -4.69 6.83 -15.56
CA ASP A 115 -4.57 5.40 -15.81
C ASP A 115 -3.74 4.74 -14.69
N PRO A 116 -4.31 3.79 -13.93
CA PRO A 116 -3.62 3.11 -12.84
C PRO A 116 -2.32 2.42 -13.25
N ARG A 117 -2.21 1.95 -14.50
CA ARG A 117 -1.00 1.30 -15.02
C ARG A 117 0.17 2.28 -15.12
N ARG A 118 -0.10 3.50 -15.63
CA ARG A 118 0.91 4.57 -15.71
C ARG A 118 1.35 5.02 -14.32
N LEU A 119 0.38 5.13 -13.41
CA LEU A 119 0.62 5.53 -12.04
C LEU A 119 1.54 4.52 -11.32
N LEU A 120 1.27 3.23 -11.45
CA LEU A 120 2.14 2.18 -10.92
C LEU A 120 3.54 2.20 -11.51
N PHE A 121 3.66 2.45 -12.83
CA PHE A 121 4.97 2.59 -13.47
C PHE A 121 5.82 3.69 -12.82
N PHE A 122 5.23 4.86 -12.58
CA PHE A 122 5.92 5.97 -11.91
C PHE A 122 6.29 5.64 -10.47
N TYR A 123 5.37 5.06 -9.70
CA TYR A 123 5.62 4.70 -8.31
C TYR A 123 6.76 3.68 -8.19
N TYR A 124 6.69 2.57 -8.91
CA TYR A 124 7.77 1.57 -8.88
C TYR A 124 9.09 2.10 -9.43
N GLY A 125 9.05 2.97 -10.43
CA GLY A 125 10.23 3.65 -10.97
C GLY A 125 10.90 4.56 -9.94
N LEU A 126 10.13 5.41 -9.27
CA LEU A 126 10.60 6.30 -8.21
C LEU A 126 11.11 5.52 -6.99
N ARG A 127 10.42 4.45 -6.60
CA ARG A 127 10.85 3.54 -5.54
C ARG A 127 12.20 2.90 -5.86
N GLY A 128 12.34 2.34 -7.05
CA GLY A 128 13.60 1.73 -7.48
C GLY A 128 14.75 2.74 -7.48
N LEU A 129 14.52 3.96 -7.97
CA LEU A 129 15.50 5.04 -7.94
C LEU A 129 15.87 5.44 -6.51
N SER A 130 14.89 5.59 -5.63
CA SER A 130 15.12 5.93 -4.22
C SER A 130 15.96 4.86 -3.52
N LEU A 131 15.64 3.58 -3.72
CA LEU A 131 16.38 2.47 -3.13
C LEU A 131 17.80 2.33 -3.70
N PHE A 132 18.00 2.65 -4.98
CA PHE A 132 19.33 2.65 -5.59
C PHE A 132 20.23 3.72 -4.96
N LEU A 133 19.67 4.86 -4.57
CA LEU A 133 20.40 5.94 -3.90
C LEU A 133 20.61 5.72 -2.40
N LEU A 134 19.88 4.77 -1.78
CA LEU A 134 19.90 4.54 -0.33
C LEU A 134 21.32 4.34 0.24
N PRO A 135 22.21 3.51 -0.33
CA PRO A 135 23.56 3.33 0.22
C PRO A 135 24.40 4.61 0.30
N SER A 136 24.13 5.56 -0.59
CA SER A 136 24.87 6.82 -0.65
C SER A 136 24.35 7.89 0.30
N ILE A 137 23.21 7.67 0.96
CA ILE A 137 22.58 8.63 1.88
C ILE A 137 22.57 8.18 3.33
N LEU A 138 23.03 6.96 3.63
CA LEU A 138 23.23 6.48 4.99
C LEU A 138 24.56 7.03 5.52
N PHE A 139 24.47 8.11 6.31
CA PHE A 139 25.63 8.77 6.94
C PHE A 139 25.44 8.86 8.44
N SER A 140 26.54 9.10 9.16
CA SER A 140 26.55 9.30 10.62
C SER A 140 25.76 10.53 11.08
N THR A 141 25.52 11.50 10.19
CA THR A 141 24.76 12.73 10.45
C THR A 141 23.63 12.89 9.45
N MET A 142 22.61 13.63 9.87
CA MET A 142 21.47 13.93 9.01
C MET A 142 21.87 14.88 7.87
N HIS A 143 21.90 14.36 6.66
CA HIS A 143 22.15 15.15 5.44
C HIS A 143 20.84 15.57 4.76
N PRO A 144 20.81 16.67 4.00
CA PRO A 144 19.64 17.05 3.20
C PRO A 144 19.18 15.95 2.23
N SER A 145 20.12 15.17 1.70
CA SER A 145 19.82 14.01 0.83
C SER A 145 19.03 12.92 1.55
N THR A 146 19.30 12.68 2.84
CA THR A 146 18.55 11.73 3.67
C THR A 146 17.09 12.18 3.82
N LEU A 147 16.86 13.48 4.06
CA LEU A 147 15.50 14.03 4.13
C LEU A 147 14.76 13.92 2.80
N VAL A 148 15.44 14.19 1.70
CA VAL A 148 14.85 14.02 0.35
C VAL A 148 14.42 12.57 0.15
N PHE A 149 15.28 11.61 0.49
CA PHE A 149 14.92 10.18 0.43
C PHE A 149 13.68 9.87 1.28
N ILE A 150 13.66 10.32 2.54
CA ILE A 150 12.56 10.06 3.48
C ILE A 150 11.23 10.62 2.94
N ILE A 151 11.23 11.82 2.37
CA ILE A 151 10.05 12.43 1.79
C ILE A 151 9.57 11.62 0.58
N PHE A 152 10.45 11.38 -0.40
CA PHE A 152 10.07 10.69 -1.64
C PHE A 152 9.68 9.24 -1.38
N TYR A 153 10.43 8.53 -0.56
CA TYR A 153 10.15 7.15 -0.22
C TYR A 153 8.88 7.03 0.64
N GLY A 154 8.66 7.99 1.56
CA GLY A 154 7.46 8.05 2.37
C GLY A 154 6.20 8.28 1.54
N LEU A 155 6.23 9.24 0.62
CA LEU A 155 5.11 9.50 -0.29
C LEU A 155 4.74 8.29 -1.16
N ASP A 156 5.70 7.38 -1.41
CA ASP A 156 5.50 6.17 -2.20
C ASP A 156 5.27 4.91 -1.35
N TRP A 157 5.37 4.97 -0.01
CA TRP A 157 5.39 3.80 0.87
C TRP A 157 4.23 2.82 0.61
N VAL A 158 2.99 3.27 0.65
CA VAL A 158 1.78 2.48 0.37
C VAL A 158 0.97 3.06 -0.81
N ALA A 159 1.47 4.10 -1.46
CA ALA A 159 0.80 4.80 -2.57
C ALA A 159 0.48 3.88 -3.78
N THR A 160 1.11 2.72 -3.89
CA THR A 160 0.84 1.71 -4.92
C THR A 160 -0.46 0.94 -4.69
N VAL A 161 -1.04 0.97 -3.48
CA VAL A 161 -2.25 0.19 -3.13
C VAL A 161 -3.50 0.67 -3.87
N PRO A 162 -3.87 1.97 -3.88
CA PRO A 162 -5.07 2.43 -4.57
C PRO A 162 -5.11 2.05 -6.07
N PRO A 163 -4.06 2.33 -6.88
CA PRO A 163 -4.08 1.95 -8.29
C PRO A 163 -4.08 0.43 -8.52
N THR A 164 -3.44 -0.35 -7.65
CA THR A 164 -3.49 -1.82 -7.75
C THR A 164 -4.89 -2.35 -7.49
N LEU A 165 -5.57 -1.86 -6.46
CA LEU A 165 -6.96 -2.23 -6.17
C LEU A 165 -7.91 -1.87 -7.32
N MET A 166 -7.67 -0.74 -8.00
CA MET A 166 -8.44 -0.35 -9.17
C MET A 166 -8.24 -1.34 -10.32
N LEU A 167 -7.02 -1.81 -10.57
CA LEU A 167 -6.74 -2.82 -11.59
C LEU A 167 -7.34 -4.19 -11.27
N CYS A 168 -7.52 -4.54 -10.01
CA CYS A 168 -8.18 -5.80 -9.63
C CYS A 168 -9.69 -5.79 -9.88
N ARG A 169 -10.31 -4.62 -10.15
CA ARG A 169 -11.75 -4.48 -10.42
C ARG A 169 -12.10 -4.50 -11.91
N ILE A 170 -11.11 -4.38 -12.80
CA ILE A 170 -11.26 -4.42 -14.24
C ILE A 170 -11.15 -5.88 -14.70
#